data_934e9e04c18cb1f453dae59156f64c8d
#
_entry.id   934e9e04c18cb1f453dae59156f64c8d
#
_cell.length_a   1.000
_cell.length_b   1.000
_cell.length_c   1.000
_cell.angle_alpha   90.00
_cell.angle_beta   90.00
_cell.angle_gamma   90.00
#
_symmetry.space_group_name_H-M   'P 1'
#
loop_
_entity.id
_entity.type
_entity.pdbx_description
1 polymer ?
#
loop_
_entity_poly.entity_id
_entity_poly.type
_entity_poly.pdbx_seq_one_letter_code
_entity_poly.pdbx_strand_id
1 'polypeptide(L)'
;MRHRAPHLLPVLLCLLISSAGCAFPRIVVLRDPLTSEEHLNLGVTYEKQGEYENALKEYKRAAKDLPVAYLYMGNVHFQRGKLDEAEKLYKRSIEKDRANADAYNNLAWLYYVKGENLDEAEAFALRAIELNPSKNHIYQDTLEKIREKK
;
A
#
# COMPACT_ATOMS: atom_id res chain seq x y z
N MET A 1 -25.88 76.83 -40.33
CA MET A 1 -25.79 75.36 -40.68
C MET A 1 -24.84 74.68 -39.71
N ARG A 2 -25.36 73.86 -38.80
CA ARG A 2 -24.56 73.17 -37.79
C ARG A 2 -24.32 71.74 -38.26
N HIS A 3 -23.08 71.44 -38.55
CA HIS A 3 -22.69 70.01 -38.84
C HIS A 3 -22.42 69.32 -37.51
N ARG A 4 -23.22 68.28 -37.23
CA ARG A 4 -22.97 67.36 -36.14
C ARG A 4 -21.91 66.36 -36.56
N ALA A 5 -20.81 66.24 -35.79
CA ALA A 5 -19.82 65.19 -35.93
C ALA A 5 -20.38 63.85 -35.40
N PRO A 6 -20.11 62.72 -36.03
CA PRO A 6 -20.63 61.42 -35.59
C PRO A 6 -19.82 60.86 -34.40
N HIS A 7 -20.54 60.18 -33.52
CA HIS A 7 -20.07 59.54 -32.32
C HIS A 7 -19.23 58.26 -32.64
N LEU A 8 -17.92 58.42 -32.83
CA LEU A 8 -16.98 57.31 -33.06
C LEU A 8 -16.25 56.82 -31.80
N LEU A 9 -16.56 57.38 -30.61
CA LEU A 9 -15.81 57.09 -29.35
C LEU A 9 -16.23 55.79 -28.61
N PRO A 10 -17.42 55.22 -28.72
CA PRO A 10 -17.72 54.04 -27.91
C PRO A 10 -17.28 52.68 -28.54
N VAL A 11 -16.88 52.66 -29.82
CA VAL A 11 -16.49 51.36 -30.49
C VAL A 11 -15.03 50.97 -30.18
N LEU A 12 -14.17 51.95 -29.85
CA LEU A 12 -12.74 51.68 -29.56
C LEU A 12 -12.50 51.11 -28.17
N LEU A 13 -13.45 51.31 -27.24
CA LEU A 13 -13.30 50.86 -25.86
C LEU A 13 -13.67 49.41 -25.64
N CYS A 14 -14.46 48.80 -26.54
CA CYS A 14 -14.86 47.40 -26.47
C CYS A 14 -13.80 46.40 -27.00
N LEU A 15 -12.80 46.86 -27.75
CA LEU A 15 -11.76 46.00 -28.33
C LEU A 15 -10.55 45.75 -27.42
N LEU A 16 -10.45 46.42 -26.26
CA LEU A 16 -9.33 46.26 -25.32
C LEU A 16 -9.60 45.29 -24.18
N ILE A 17 -10.80 44.73 -24.08
CA ILE A 17 -11.17 43.82 -22.98
C ILE A 17 -11.01 42.33 -23.37
N SER A 18 -10.73 42.00 -24.61
CA SER A 18 -10.66 40.61 -25.11
C SER A 18 -9.31 39.94 -25.02
N SER A 19 -8.29 40.56 -24.41
CA SER A 19 -6.96 39.97 -24.26
C SER A 19 -6.56 39.61 -22.81
N ALA A 20 -7.51 39.71 -21.85
CA ALA A 20 -7.33 39.05 -20.56
C ALA A 20 -7.53 37.54 -20.74
N GLY A 21 -6.54 36.87 -21.31
CA GLY A 21 -6.49 35.41 -21.33
C GLY A 21 -6.65 34.91 -19.91
N CYS A 22 -7.75 34.21 -19.65
CA CYS A 22 -7.91 33.47 -18.40
C CYS A 22 -6.76 32.49 -18.31
N ALA A 23 -5.66 32.89 -17.66
CA ALA A 23 -4.61 31.97 -17.29
C ALA A 23 -5.19 31.04 -16.21
N PHE A 24 -5.75 29.92 -16.64
CA PHE A 24 -6.13 28.86 -15.71
C PHE A 24 -4.87 28.50 -14.90
N PRO A 25 -4.96 28.45 -13.58
CA PRO A 25 -3.84 28.01 -12.78
C PRO A 25 -3.42 26.61 -13.25
N ARG A 26 -2.18 26.50 -13.71
CA ARG A 26 -1.63 25.23 -14.15
C ARG A 26 -1.52 24.38 -12.90
N ILE A 27 -2.41 23.39 -12.75
CA ILE A 27 -2.31 22.41 -11.67
C ILE A 27 -1.04 21.61 -11.91
N VAL A 28 0.00 21.92 -11.14
CA VAL A 28 1.22 21.11 -11.11
C VAL A 28 0.91 19.91 -10.21
N VAL A 29 0.63 18.78 -10.81
CA VAL A 29 0.54 17.52 -10.07
C VAL A 29 1.97 17.18 -9.66
N LEU A 30 2.30 17.41 -8.40
CA LEU A 30 3.56 16.96 -7.83
C LEU A 30 3.52 15.42 -7.81
N ARG A 31 4.33 14.79 -8.62
CA ARG A 31 4.55 13.36 -8.53
C ARG A 31 5.27 13.05 -7.23
N ASP A 32 4.90 11.94 -6.61
CA ASP A 32 5.66 11.41 -5.48
C ASP A 32 7.10 11.15 -5.96
N PRO A 33 8.11 11.74 -5.31
CA PRO A 33 9.49 11.58 -5.75
C PRO A 33 10.08 10.21 -5.39
N LEU A 34 9.43 9.47 -4.47
CA LEU A 34 9.92 8.19 -3.99
C LEU A 34 9.47 7.03 -4.90
N THR A 35 10.35 6.06 -5.07
CA THR A 35 10.05 4.78 -5.69
C THR A 35 9.26 3.88 -4.73
N SER A 36 8.68 2.80 -5.24
CA SER A 36 7.97 1.82 -4.40
C SER A 36 8.89 1.14 -3.39
N GLU A 37 10.18 0.91 -3.72
CA GLU A 37 11.20 0.39 -2.82
C GLU A 37 11.54 1.39 -1.70
N GLU A 38 11.66 2.66 -2.03
CA GLU A 38 11.91 3.71 -1.03
C GLU A 38 10.73 3.86 -0.09
N HIS A 39 9.49 3.79 -0.59
CA HIS A 39 8.30 3.72 0.26
C HIS A 39 8.29 2.50 1.16
N LEU A 40 8.67 1.31 0.65
CA LEU A 40 8.78 0.10 1.46
C LEU A 40 9.78 0.29 2.61
N ASN A 41 10.98 0.80 2.32
CA ASN A 41 12.04 1.04 3.30
C ASN A 41 11.64 2.09 4.33
N LEU A 42 10.96 3.15 3.91
CA LEU A 42 10.43 4.18 4.81
C LEU A 42 9.35 3.60 5.72
N GLY A 43 8.47 2.75 5.18
CA GLY A 43 7.47 2.02 5.96
C GLY A 43 8.11 1.15 7.05
N VAL A 44 9.17 0.39 6.72
CA VAL A 44 9.94 -0.41 7.69
C VAL A 44 10.56 0.47 8.78
N THR A 45 11.03 1.65 8.42
CA THR A 45 11.60 2.60 9.38
C THR A 45 10.54 3.07 10.38
N TYR A 46 9.36 3.48 9.90
CA TYR A 46 8.25 3.89 10.74
C TYR A 46 7.73 2.73 11.63
N GLU A 47 7.66 1.51 11.08
CA GLU A 47 7.26 0.33 11.85
C GLU A 47 8.21 0.09 13.04
N LYS A 48 9.53 0.15 12.82
CA LYS A 48 10.54 0.03 13.88
C LYS A 48 10.44 1.12 14.96
N GLN A 49 9.93 2.30 14.61
CA GLN A 49 9.68 3.41 15.53
C GLN A 49 8.33 3.28 16.25
N GLY A 50 7.52 2.27 15.90
CA GLY A 50 6.16 2.11 16.42
C GLY A 50 5.14 3.05 15.80
N GLU A 51 5.52 3.77 14.75
CA GLU A 51 4.67 4.72 14.01
C GLU A 51 3.82 3.97 12.97
N TYR A 52 2.96 3.07 13.43
CA TYR A 52 2.22 2.12 12.60
C TYR A 52 1.35 2.77 11.52
N GLU A 53 0.72 3.92 11.80
CA GLU A 53 -0.11 4.61 10.81
C GLU A 53 0.73 5.17 9.66
N ASN A 54 1.91 5.71 9.97
CA ASN A 54 2.86 6.18 8.96
C ASN A 54 3.43 5.00 8.16
N ALA A 55 3.78 3.89 8.83
CA ALA A 55 4.21 2.66 8.17
C ALA A 55 3.16 2.15 7.16
N LEU A 56 1.91 2.03 7.57
CA LEU A 56 0.81 1.57 6.71
C LEU A 56 0.60 2.49 5.51
N LYS A 57 0.76 3.80 5.68
CA LYS A 57 0.65 4.77 4.59
C LYS A 57 1.73 4.53 3.54
N GLU A 58 2.98 4.32 3.98
CA GLU A 58 4.10 4.09 3.07
C GLU A 58 4.01 2.71 2.41
N TYR A 59 3.68 1.65 3.16
CA TYR A 59 3.43 0.33 2.58
C TYR A 59 2.30 0.33 1.53
N LYS A 60 1.23 1.12 1.74
CA LYS A 60 0.16 1.27 0.76
C LYS A 60 0.65 1.90 -0.55
N ARG A 61 1.62 2.81 -0.47
CA ARG A 61 2.27 3.39 -1.66
C ARG A 61 3.15 2.37 -2.36
N ALA A 62 3.95 1.63 -1.59
CA ALA A 62 4.81 0.57 -2.09
C ALA A 62 4.00 -0.56 -2.78
N ALA A 63 2.81 -0.89 -2.25
CA ALA A 63 1.95 -1.95 -2.77
C ALA A 63 1.44 -1.73 -4.20
N LYS A 64 1.66 -0.55 -4.78
CA LYS A 64 1.32 -0.28 -6.19
C LYS A 64 2.13 -1.17 -7.13
N ASP A 65 3.43 -1.38 -6.80
CA ASP A 65 4.36 -2.11 -7.65
C ASP A 65 5.00 -3.32 -6.92
N LEU A 66 4.98 -3.33 -5.59
CA LEU A 66 5.61 -4.35 -4.76
C LEU A 66 4.59 -5.17 -3.98
N PRO A 67 4.22 -6.37 -4.44
CA PRO A 67 3.29 -7.26 -3.74
C PRO A 67 3.68 -7.58 -2.29
N VAL A 68 4.98 -7.63 -1.98
CA VAL A 68 5.49 -7.88 -0.63
C VAL A 68 5.02 -6.84 0.40
N ALA A 69 4.66 -5.64 -0.03
CA ALA A 69 4.12 -4.61 0.87
C ALA A 69 2.83 -5.05 1.58
N TYR A 70 2.02 -5.93 0.97
CA TYR A 70 0.85 -6.51 1.64
C TYR A 70 1.25 -7.39 2.84
N LEU A 71 2.37 -8.13 2.76
CA LEU A 71 2.91 -8.88 3.89
C LEU A 71 3.27 -7.94 5.06
N TYR A 72 4.00 -6.85 4.78
CA TYR A 72 4.36 -5.86 5.80
C TYR A 72 3.15 -5.19 6.44
N MET A 73 2.15 -4.82 5.64
CA MET A 73 0.88 -4.29 6.18
C MET A 73 0.19 -5.32 7.08
N GLY A 74 0.20 -6.60 6.70
CA GLY A 74 -0.30 -7.70 7.51
C GLY A 74 0.42 -7.82 8.84
N ASN A 75 1.76 -7.71 8.83
CA ASN A 75 2.58 -7.74 10.06
C ASN A 75 2.20 -6.61 11.02
N VAL A 76 2.04 -5.38 10.52
CA VAL A 76 1.61 -4.24 11.34
C VAL A 76 0.23 -4.49 11.95
N HIS A 77 -0.72 -5.00 11.20
CA HIS A 77 -2.05 -5.31 11.73
C HIS A 77 -2.00 -6.43 12.76
N PHE A 78 -1.19 -7.47 12.53
CA PHE A 78 -0.98 -8.56 13.47
C PHE A 78 -0.39 -8.06 14.80
N GLN A 79 0.67 -7.24 14.76
CA GLN A 79 1.29 -6.62 15.94
C GLN A 79 0.29 -5.77 16.75
N ARG A 80 -0.70 -5.19 16.09
CA ARG A 80 -1.78 -4.39 16.72
C ARG A 80 -2.97 -5.23 17.20
N GLY A 81 -2.88 -6.55 17.10
CA GLY A 81 -3.98 -7.47 17.47
C GLY A 81 -5.17 -7.46 16.52
N LYS A 82 -5.05 -6.81 15.35
CA LYS A 82 -6.10 -6.76 14.32
C LYS A 82 -5.99 -7.97 13.41
N LEU A 83 -6.35 -9.14 13.95
CA LEU A 83 -6.06 -10.43 13.31
C LEU A 83 -6.83 -10.62 11.99
N ASP A 84 -8.07 -10.16 11.90
CA ASP A 84 -8.88 -10.31 10.68
C ASP A 84 -8.37 -9.43 9.53
N GLU A 85 -7.87 -8.23 9.83
CA GLU A 85 -7.20 -7.37 8.86
C GLU A 85 -5.87 -7.96 8.40
N ALA A 86 -5.10 -8.53 9.33
CA ALA A 86 -3.84 -9.20 9.01
C ALA A 86 -4.09 -10.41 8.09
N GLU A 87 -5.10 -11.23 8.37
CA GLU A 87 -5.49 -12.37 7.54
C GLU A 87 -5.77 -11.95 6.10
N LYS A 88 -6.61 -10.92 5.90
CA LYS A 88 -6.93 -10.40 4.57
C LYS A 88 -5.68 -9.97 3.80
N LEU A 89 -4.74 -9.34 4.50
CA LEU A 89 -3.51 -8.82 3.90
C LEU A 89 -2.51 -9.92 3.57
N TYR A 90 -2.36 -10.95 4.43
CA TYR A 90 -1.53 -12.11 4.11
C TYR A 90 -2.09 -12.89 2.93
N LYS A 91 -3.42 -13.13 2.89
CA LYS A 91 -4.09 -13.73 1.72
C LYS A 91 -3.87 -12.89 0.46
N ARG A 92 -3.93 -11.57 0.57
CA ARG A 92 -3.67 -10.67 -0.56
C ARG A 92 -2.22 -10.74 -1.03
N SER A 93 -1.26 -10.86 -0.11
CA SER A 93 0.15 -11.06 -0.44
C SER A 93 0.35 -12.35 -1.24
N ILE A 94 -0.24 -13.45 -0.80
CA ILE A 94 -0.19 -14.76 -1.48
C ILE A 94 -0.86 -14.71 -2.87
N GLU A 95 -2.00 -14.04 -2.96
CA GLU A 95 -2.71 -13.86 -4.25
C GLU A 95 -1.84 -13.13 -5.28
N LYS A 96 -1.13 -12.11 -4.84
CA LYS A 96 -0.26 -11.29 -5.70
C LYS A 96 1.08 -11.93 -6.00
N ASP A 97 1.62 -12.68 -5.06
CA ASP A 97 2.88 -13.42 -5.19
C ASP A 97 2.76 -14.79 -4.51
N ARG A 98 2.48 -15.82 -5.31
CA ARG A 98 2.34 -17.21 -4.85
C ARG A 98 3.66 -17.84 -4.41
N ALA A 99 4.80 -17.17 -4.63
CA ALA A 99 6.11 -17.62 -4.18
C ALA A 99 6.53 -17.00 -2.84
N ASN A 100 5.71 -16.14 -2.25
CA ASN A 100 6.01 -15.48 -0.97
C ASN A 100 5.87 -16.44 0.21
N ALA A 101 6.95 -17.16 0.53
CA ALA A 101 7.00 -18.14 1.62
C ALA A 101 6.66 -17.51 2.98
N ASP A 102 7.15 -16.29 3.24
CA ASP A 102 6.89 -15.60 4.51
C ASP A 102 5.39 -15.29 4.70
N ALA A 103 4.67 -14.97 3.62
CA ALA A 103 3.23 -14.73 3.70
C ALA A 103 2.44 -16.00 4.05
N TYR A 104 2.84 -17.15 3.51
CA TYR A 104 2.27 -18.45 3.90
C TYR A 104 2.54 -18.76 5.37
N ASN A 105 3.80 -18.62 5.82
CA ASN A 105 4.14 -18.88 7.22
C ASN A 105 3.39 -17.94 8.19
N ASN A 106 3.28 -16.65 7.86
CA ASN A 106 2.61 -15.70 8.72
C ASN A 106 1.09 -15.94 8.77
N LEU A 107 0.48 -16.38 7.69
CA LEU A 107 -0.92 -16.80 7.70
C LEU A 107 -1.12 -18.09 8.51
N ALA A 108 -0.21 -19.05 8.41
CA ALA A 108 -0.20 -20.25 9.24
C ALA A 108 -0.10 -19.92 10.74
N TRP A 109 0.83 -19.05 11.09
CA TRP A 109 1.00 -18.57 12.45
C TRP A 109 -0.23 -17.82 12.97
N LEU A 110 -0.86 -17.00 12.14
CA LEU A 110 -2.09 -16.28 12.49
C LEU A 110 -3.22 -17.26 12.84
N TYR A 111 -3.42 -18.30 12.05
CA TYR A 111 -4.41 -19.33 12.33
C TYR A 111 -4.10 -20.12 13.60
N TYR A 112 -2.83 -20.42 13.85
CA TYR A 112 -2.39 -20.98 15.12
C TYR A 112 -2.77 -20.08 16.30
N VAL A 113 -2.50 -18.76 16.21
CA VAL A 113 -2.83 -17.79 17.28
C VAL A 113 -4.34 -17.72 17.51
N LYS A 114 -5.14 -17.66 16.43
CA LYS A 114 -6.61 -17.67 16.52
C LYS A 114 -7.16 -19.00 17.06
N GLY A 115 -6.43 -20.10 16.92
CA GLY A 115 -6.91 -21.44 17.24
C GLY A 115 -7.96 -21.96 16.25
N GLU A 116 -7.92 -21.45 15.02
CA GLU A 116 -8.87 -21.75 13.96
C GLU A 116 -8.12 -22.32 12.74
N ASN A 117 -8.82 -23.13 11.94
CA ASN A 117 -8.32 -23.64 10.64
C ASN A 117 -6.92 -24.31 10.74
N LEU A 118 -6.66 -25.08 11.80
CA LEU A 118 -5.34 -25.65 12.06
C LEU A 118 -4.86 -26.60 10.95
N ASP A 119 -5.76 -27.28 10.23
CA ASP A 119 -5.39 -28.12 9.09
C ASP A 119 -4.86 -27.27 7.91
N GLU A 120 -5.51 -26.15 7.64
CA GLU A 120 -5.07 -25.18 6.62
C GLU A 120 -3.75 -24.50 7.04
N ALA A 121 -3.61 -24.18 8.32
CA ALA A 121 -2.39 -23.64 8.89
C ALA A 121 -1.19 -24.58 8.68
N GLU A 122 -1.37 -25.87 8.93
CA GLU A 122 -0.34 -26.89 8.67
C GLU A 122 0.05 -26.93 7.18
N ALA A 123 -0.93 -26.94 6.28
CA ALA A 123 -0.68 -26.90 4.85
C ALA A 123 0.10 -25.65 4.40
N PHE A 124 -0.22 -24.51 4.96
CA PHE A 124 0.50 -23.26 4.67
C PHE A 124 1.93 -23.26 5.22
N ALA A 125 2.17 -23.76 6.43
CA ALA A 125 3.52 -23.91 6.96
C ALA A 125 4.39 -24.84 6.10
N LEU A 126 3.84 -26.00 5.67
CA LEU A 126 4.51 -26.89 4.73
C LEU A 126 4.81 -26.19 3.40
N ARG A 127 3.86 -25.40 2.88
CA ARG A 127 4.08 -24.66 1.65
C ARG A 127 5.18 -23.61 1.77
N ALA A 128 5.30 -22.95 2.92
CA ALA A 128 6.40 -22.01 3.19
C ALA A 128 7.77 -22.71 3.15
N ILE A 129 7.88 -23.91 3.74
CA ILE A 129 9.09 -24.73 3.74
C ILE A 129 9.50 -25.09 2.30
N GLU A 130 8.53 -25.54 1.48
CA GLU A 130 8.79 -25.88 0.08
C GLU A 130 9.29 -24.70 -0.74
N LEU A 131 8.67 -23.51 -0.54
CA LEU A 131 8.99 -22.31 -1.29
C LEU A 131 10.35 -21.71 -0.92
N ASN A 132 10.74 -21.80 0.35
CA ASN A 132 12.02 -21.25 0.80
C ASN A 132 12.72 -22.16 1.82
N PRO A 133 13.40 -23.20 1.35
CA PRO A 133 14.12 -24.12 2.24
C PRO A 133 15.23 -23.47 3.07
N SER A 134 15.74 -22.32 2.65
CA SER A 134 16.81 -21.63 3.40
C SER A 134 16.32 -21.09 4.76
N LYS A 135 15.02 -20.82 4.90
CA LYS A 135 14.37 -20.41 6.15
C LYS A 135 13.65 -21.58 6.87
N ASN A 136 13.97 -22.80 6.50
CA ASN A 136 13.29 -24.00 7.01
C ASN A 136 13.15 -24.02 8.54
N HIS A 137 14.20 -23.62 9.27
CA HIS A 137 14.20 -23.62 10.74
C HIS A 137 13.10 -22.74 11.35
N ILE A 138 12.76 -21.60 10.70
CA ILE A 138 11.69 -20.70 11.15
C ILE A 138 10.32 -21.33 10.88
N TYR A 139 10.14 -21.87 9.69
CA TYR A 139 8.84 -22.43 9.27
C TYR A 139 8.54 -23.76 9.95
N GLN A 140 9.57 -24.55 10.29
CA GLN A 140 9.46 -25.77 11.08
C GLN A 140 8.94 -25.50 12.49
N ASP A 141 9.46 -24.45 13.18
CA ASP A 141 8.95 -24.05 14.49
C ASP A 141 7.44 -23.73 14.44
N THR A 142 7.01 -23.01 13.41
CA THR A 142 5.58 -22.75 13.19
C THR A 142 4.79 -24.05 12.99
N LEU A 143 5.29 -24.95 12.15
CA LEU A 143 4.66 -26.22 11.85
C LEU A 143 4.52 -27.12 13.10
N GLU A 144 5.58 -27.24 13.89
CA GLU A 144 5.58 -28.01 15.13
C GLU A 144 4.54 -27.49 16.14
N LYS A 145 4.50 -26.18 16.37
CA LYS A 145 3.50 -25.57 17.26
C LYS A 145 2.06 -25.79 16.78
N ILE A 146 1.82 -25.75 15.47
CA ILE A 146 0.50 -26.07 14.92
C ILE A 146 0.13 -27.52 15.20
N ARG A 147 1.06 -28.47 15.00
CA ARG A 147 0.83 -29.90 15.24
C ARG A 147 0.59 -30.22 16.71
N GLU A 148 1.29 -29.55 17.62
CA GLU A 148 1.09 -29.72 19.07
C GLU A 148 -0.29 -29.23 19.52
N LYS A 149 -0.90 -28.28 18.78
CA LYS A 149 -2.19 -27.68 19.11
C LYS A 149 -3.38 -28.42 18.52
N LYS A 150 -3.16 -29.28 17.53
CA LYS A 150 -4.17 -30.13 16.87
C LYS A 150 -4.57 -31.32 17.73
#